data_9424cf035dbc45f75332b66e1b71848e
#
_entry.id   9424cf035dbc45f75332b66e1b71848e
#
_cell.length_a   1.000
_cell.length_b   1.000
_cell.length_c   1.000
_cell.angle_alpha   90.00
_cell.angle_beta   90.00
_cell.angle_gamma   90.00
#
_symmetry.space_group_name_H-M   'P 1'
#
loop_
_entity.id
_entity.type
_entity.pdbx_description
1 polymer ?
#
loop_
_entity_poly.entity_id
_entity_poly.type
_entity_poly.pdbx_seq_one_letter_code
_entity_poly.pdbx_strand_id
1 'polypeptide(L)'
;MTISNQNRTATDEIIYERLTVIFRSIFEDRSIALRPETSQSDITGWDSFSNASLVAAIEKEFVVRFRTAELQSMHNVGCFVDLIRRKFQGHS
;
A
#
# COMPACT_ATOMS: atom_id res chain seq x y z
N MET A 1 -25.15 10.95 -12.17
CA MET A 1 -24.32 9.80 -12.38
C MET A 1 -23.22 9.71 -11.36
N THR A 2 -22.74 8.55 -11.14
CA THR A 2 -21.82 8.27 -10.08
C THR A 2 -20.36 8.29 -10.54
N ILE A 3 -20.10 8.97 -11.60
CA ILE A 3 -18.82 8.87 -12.28
C ILE A 3 -17.66 9.39 -11.46
N SER A 4 -17.87 10.51 -10.77
CA SER A 4 -16.79 11.11 -10.00
C SER A 4 -16.35 10.20 -8.86
N ASN A 5 -17.29 9.53 -8.22
CA ASN A 5 -16.95 8.58 -7.17
C ASN A 5 -16.18 7.39 -7.74
N GLN A 6 -16.57 6.96 -8.92
CA GLN A 6 -15.90 5.84 -9.54
C GLN A 6 -14.46 6.15 -9.87
N ASN A 7 -14.16 7.38 -10.28
CA ASN A 7 -12.79 7.74 -10.61
C ASN A 7 -11.89 7.61 -9.39
N ARG A 8 -12.35 8.12 -8.26
CA ARG A 8 -11.56 8.03 -7.04
C ARG A 8 -11.43 6.60 -6.57
N THR A 9 -12.53 5.85 -6.67
CA THR A 9 -12.53 4.46 -6.30
C THR A 9 -11.59 3.67 -7.20
N ALA A 10 -11.58 3.98 -8.49
CA ALA A 10 -10.72 3.27 -9.43
C ALA A 10 -9.26 3.49 -9.11
N THR A 11 -8.88 4.70 -8.70
CA THR A 11 -7.49 4.96 -8.32
C THR A 11 -7.09 4.11 -7.12
N ASP A 12 -7.94 4.09 -6.09
CA ASP A 12 -7.65 3.29 -4.92
C ASP A 12 -7.61 1.80 -5.28
N GLU A 13 -8.52 1.35 -6.12
CA GLU A 13 -8.55 -0.05 -6.54
C GLU A 13 -7.26 -0.45 -7.23
N ILE A 14 -6.76 0.41 -8.09
CA ILE A 14 -5.49 0.11 -8.77
C ILE A 14 -4.36 0.02 -7.76
N ILE A 15 -4.32 0.92 -6.81
CA ILE A 15 -3.29 0.88 -5.79
C ILE A 15 -3.40 -0.41 -4.98
N TYR A 16 -4.62 -0.77 -4.58
CA TYR A 16 -4.83 -2.01 -3.83
C TYR A 16 -4.42 -3.23 -4.64
N GLU A 17 -4.74 -3.25 -5.93
CA GLU A 17 -4.35 -4.37 -6.77
C GLU A 17 -2.85 -4.54 -6.82
N ARG A 18 -2.14 -3.45 -7.03
CA ARG A 18 -0.69 -3.51 -7.11
C ARG A 18 -0.07 -3.88 -5.77
N LEU A 19 -0.60 -3.31 -4.70
CA LEU A 19 -0.14 -3.66 -3.36
C LEU A 19 -0.38 -5.13 -3.06
N THR A 20 -1.53 -5.66 -3.47
CA THR A 20 -1.85 -7.05 -3.23
C THR A 20 -0.83 -7.96 -3.90
N VAL A 21 -0.45 -7.65 -5.13
CA VAL A 21 0.56 -8.44 -5.82
C VAL A 21 1.89 -8.39 -5.06
N ILE A 22 2.28 -7.21 -4.61
CA ILE A 22 3.52 -7.04 -3.87
C ILE A 22 3.48 -7.84 -2.57
N PHE A 23 2.38 -7.72 -1.81
CA PHE A 23 2.26 -8.44 -0.55
C PHE A 23 2.30 -9.94 -0.75
N ARG A 24 1.57 -10.43 -1.75
CA ARG A 24 1.55 -11.86 -2.01
C ARG A 24 2.92 -12.39 -2.40
N SER A 25 3.67 -11.58 -3.10
CA SER A 25 5.02 -11.96 -3.51
C SER A 25 5.99 -11.95 -2.34
N ILE A 26 5.97 -10.87 -1.56
CA ILE A 26 6.90 -10.72 -0.43
C ILE A 26 6.66 -11.81 0.62
N PHE A 27 5.40 -12.08 0.94
CA PHE A 27 5.07 -13.04 1.99
C PHE A 27 4.75 -14.42 1.44
N GLU A 28 4.83 -14.59 0.12
CA GLU A 28 4.61 -15.88 -0.53
C GLU A 28 3.29 -16.50 -0.10
N ASP A 29 2.24 -15.68 -0.11
CA ASP A 29 0.93 -16.10 0.36
C ASP A 29 -0.14 -15.53 -0.59
N ARG A 30 -0.66 -16.41 -1.46
CA ARG A 30 -1.64 -16.01 -2.45
C ARG A 30 -3.00 -15.69 -1.87
N SER A 31 -3.22 -16.06 -0.62
CA SER A 31 -4.51 -15.85 0.01
C SER A 31 -4.65 -14.45 0.60
N ILE A 32 -3.58 -13.66 0.58
CA ILE A 32 -3.64 -12.32 1.16
C ILE A 32 -4.65 -11.46 0.41
N ALA A 33 -5.55 -10.86 1.16
CA ALA A 33 -6.51 -9.88 0.66
C ALA A 33 -6.38 -8.65 1.54
N LEU A 34 -6.10 -7.52 0.91
CA LEU A 34 -5.82 -6.30 1.67
C LEU A 34 -7.08 -5.46 1.85
N ARG A 35 -7.21 -4.93 3.05
CA ARG A 35 -8.27 -3.99 3.40
C ARG A 35 -7.62 -2.77 4.04
N PRO A 36 -8.35 -1.66 4.12
CA PRO A 36 -7.75 -0.46 4.74
C PRO A 36 -7.27 -0.73 6.17
N GLU A 37 -7.95 -1.56 6.91
CA GLU A 37 -7.60 -1.82 8.30
C GLU A 37 -6.57 -2.93 8.48
N THR A 38 -6.13 -3.58 7.39
CA THR A 38 -5.13 -4.63 7.48
C THR A 38 -3.83 -4.08 8.07
N SER A 39 -3.32 -4.75 9.10
CA SER A 39 -2.12 -4.32 9.80
C SER A 39 -1.11 -5.45 9.88
N GLN A 40 0.04 -5.16 10.50
CA GLN A 40 1.09 -6.15 10.61
C GLN A 40 0.62 -7.43 11.33
N SER A 41 -0.23 -7.26 12.31
CA SER A 41 -0.70 -8.42 13.07
C SER A 41 -1.64 -9.30 12.25
N ASP A 42 -2.16 -8.80 11.15
CA ASP A 42 -3.09 -9.56 10.32
C ASP A 42 -2.39 -10.43 9.28
N ILE A 43 -1.11 -10.21 9.05
CA ILE A 43 -0.38 -10.91 8.01
C ILE A 43 0.83 -11.60 8.62
N THR A 44 0.85 -12.92 8.51
CA THR A 44 1.94 -13.71 9.04
C THR A 44 3.25 -13.35 8.32
N GLY A 45 4.28 -13.10 9.09
CA GLY A 45 5.58 -12.78 8.54
C GLY A 45 5.83 -11.30 8.33
N TRP A 46 4.84 -10.46 8.54
CA TRP A 46 5.02 -9.02 8.37
C TRP A 46 5.56 -8.43 9.67
N ASP A 47 6.85 -8.21 9.71
CA ASP A 47 7.53 -7.64 10.87
C ASP A 47 8.45 -6.52 10.38
N SER A 48 9.28 -6.01 11.30
CA SER A 48 10.17 -4.89 10.96
C SER A 48 11.11 -5.24 9.82
N PHE A 49 11.57 -6.48 9.80
CA PHE A 49 12.53 -6.90 8.80
C PHE A 49 11.87 -7.00 7.41
N SER A 50 10.76 -7.69 7.32
CA SER A 50 10.08 -7.86 6.04
C SER A 50 9.47 -6.54 5.58
N ASN A 51 9.15 -5.65 6.54
CA ASN A 51 8.61 -4.35 6.19
C ASN A 51 9.60 -3.54 5.34
N ALA A 52 10.88 -3.67 5.61
CA ALA A 52 11.88 -2.96 4.81
C ALA A 52 11.83 -3.42 3.34
N SER A 53 11.73 -4.74 3.12
CA SER A 53 11.61 -5.26 1.77
C SER A 53 10.31 -4.82 1.12
N LEU A 54 9.25 -4.82 1.90
CA LEU A 54 7.94 -4.40 1.41
C LEU A 54 7.96 -2.95 0.95
N VAL A 55 8.51 -2.08 1.78
CA VAL A 55 8.59 -0.66 1.46
C VAL A 55 9.42 -0.44 0.21
N ALA A 56 10.56 -1.13 0.09
CA ALA A 56 11.40 -0.98 -1.07
C ALA A 56 10.66 -1.41 -2.34
N ALA A 57 9.90 -2.50 -2.26
CA ALA A 57 9.14 -2.97 -3.41
C ALA A 57 8.04 -1.98 -3.79
N ILE A 58 7.38 -1.40 -2.79
CA ILE A 58 6.33 -0.41 -3.04
C ILE A 58 6.92 0.84 -3.69
N GLU A 59 8.05 1.31 -3.18
CA GLU A 59 8.68 2.48 -3.74
C GLU A 59 9.06 2.27 -5.19
N LYS A 60 9.52 1.08 -5.52
CA LYS A 60 9.91 0.77 -6.88
C LYS A 60 8.69 0.65 -7.79
N GLU A 61 7.65 0.01 -7.31
CA GLU A 61 6.46 -0.23 -8.13
C GLU A 61 5.75 1.08 -8.46
N PHE A 62 5.63 1.96 -7.48
CA PHE A 62 4.88 3.22 -7.65
C PHE A 62 5.78 4.40 -7.97
N VAL A 63 7.09 4.19 -7.99
CA VAL A 63 8.07 5.25 -8.25
C VAL A 63 7.87 6.40 -7.28
N VAL A 64 7.85 6.07 -5.99
CA VAL A 64 7.69 7.06 -4.93
C VAL A 64 8.75 6.81 -3.86
N ARG A 65 8.91 7.78 -2.99
CA ARG A 65 9.82 7.68 -1.86
C ARG A 65 9.07 7.99 -0.57
N PHE A 66 9.31 7.20 0.45
CA PHE A 66 8.72 7.42 1.75
C PHE A 66 9.79 7.94 2.69
N ARG A 67 9.41 8.91 3.51
CA ARG A 67 10.27 9.38 4.56
C ARG A 67 10.11 8.52 5.80
N THR A 68 11.15 8.48 6.63
CA THR A 68 11.08 7.70 7.85
C THR A 68 9.90 8.10 8.71
N ALA A 69 9.65 9.41 8.85
CA ALA A 69 8.52 9.87 9.63
C ALA A 69 7.19 9.38 9.07
N GLU A 70 7.08 9.33 7.74
CA GLU A 70 5.87 8.83 7.10
C GLU A 70 5.67 7.35 7.41
N LEU A 71 6.75 6.58 7.35
CA LEU A 71 6.67 5.15 7.63
C LEU A 71 6.26 4.88 9.06
N GLN A 72 6.75 5.71 9.98
CA GLN A 72 6.45 5.51 11.39
C GLN A 72 4.99 5.78 11.71
N SER A 73 4.32 6.59 10.90
CA SER A 73 2.93 6.91 11.15
C SER A 73 1.97 5.97 10.44
N MET A 74 2.48 5.01 9.68
CA MET A 74 1.61 4.10 8.95
C MET A 74 1.32 2.87 9.79
N HIS A 75 0.04 2.71 10.13
CA HIS A 75 -0.39 1.63 11.01
C HIS A 75 -1.10 0.52 10.27
N ASN A 76 -1.56 0.78 9.06
CA ASN A 76 -2.31 -0.21 8.30
C ASN A 76 -2.17 0.07 6.81
N VAL A 77 -2.74 -0.82 6.02
CA VAL A 77 -2.66 -0.72 4.56
C VAL A 77 -3.35 0.54 4.05
N GLY A 78 -4.44 0.93 4.70
CA GLY A 78 -5.12 2.15 4.31
C GLY A 78 -4.22 3.38 4.35
N CYS A 79 -3.34 3.43 5.33
CA CYS A 79 -2.38 4.53 5.43
C CYS A 79 -1.40 4.51 4.26
N PHE A 80 -0.95 3.31 3.86
CA PHE A 80 -0.10 3.19 2.68
C PHE A 80 -0.81 3.69 1.42
N VAL A 81 -2.04 3.23 1.24
CA VAL A 81 -2.79 3.62 0.06
C VAL A 81 -3.00 5.12 0.01
N ASP A 82 -3.36 5.69 1.16
CA ASP A 82 -3.60 7.12 1.25
C ASP A 82 -2.34 7.91 0.91
N LEU A 83 -1.21 7.47 1.44
CA LEU A 83 0.05 8.16 1.20
C LEU A 83 0.49 8.02 -0.25
N ILE A 84 0.35 6.84 -0.83
CA ILE A 84 0.69 6.62 -2.23
C ILE A 84 -0.16 7.51 -3.11
N ARG A 85 -1.45 7.57 -2.83
CA ARG A 85 -2.36 8.39 -3.62
C ARG A 85 -1.96 9.86 -3.56
N ARG A 86 -1.60 10.33 -2.38
CA ARG A 86 -1.20 11.72 -2.21
C ARG A 86 0.10 12.02 -2.94
N LYS A 87 1.02 11.07 -2.96
CA LYS A 87 2.29 11.29 -3.65
C LYS A 87 2.10 11.31 -5.15
N PHE A 88 1.15 10.55 -5.67
CA PHE A 88 0.82 10.63 -7.09
C PHE A 88 0.26 11.99 -7.47
N GLN A 89 -0.53 12.57 -6.60
CA GLN A 89 -1.21 13.82 -6.88
C GLN A 89 -0.44 15.04 -6.42
N GLY A 90 0.40 14.86 -5.43
CA GLY A 90 0.99 15.98 -4.74
C GLY A 90 2.10 16.69 -5.46
N HIS A 91 2.68 16.07 -6.46
CA HIS A 91 3.80 16.66 -7.14
C HIS A 91 3.39 17.67 -8.19
N SER A 92 2.16 17.73 -8.48
CA SER A 92 1.67 18.65 -9.50
C SER A 92 1.74 20.10 -9.06
#